data_52622a905ada944572ba66093b65871c
#
_entry.id   52622a905ada944572ba66093b65871c
#
_cell.length_a   1.000
_cell.length_b   1.000
_cell.length_c   1.000
_cell.angle_alpha   90.00
_cell.angle_beta   90.00
_cell.angle_gamma   90.00
#
_symmetry.space_group_name_H-M   'P 1'
#
loop_
_entity.id
_entity.type
_entity.pdbx_description
1 polymer ?
#
loop_
_entity_poly.entity_id
_entity_poly.type
_entity_poly.pdbx_seq_one_letter_code
_entity_poly.pdbx_strand_id
1 'polypeptide(L)'
;MAATPYQTGFIAWKSSKGEFKEWELNGTRLAPDGQLVIDPSAAAFETDPMPFMEGGISFYNGGAFRVGEAISPVITSPFPLDELVPSWNADTPTGAWLEVGLRVRVGERWTGWYNLGVWAADTTTISRHSVSDQTDADASVSTDTLILQSNSDTQAFQMRLRLFSADGVQTPAVRMASVAFSSPRPITPELKPGNPRYWNKHILVQECSQMIYPDGGNVWCSPTSLAMVFGYWGWNAGREERVRTSVAGVYDHIYQGHGNWSFNAAYAGARGFDAYVLRVTSLAELEPWIAADVPVVVSFGWREGQLSGAAIPSSNGHLAVLVGFDSAGNPIINDPAAPSDDGVCRTYDRREWETLFLSRAGGTVYIIHKPGWLPAA
;
A
#
# COMPACT_ATOMS: atom_id res chain seq x y z
N MET A 1 -1.54 1.21 -34.54
CA MET A 1 -1.60 0.00 -33.69
C MET A 1 -2.67 0.26 -32.64
N ALA A 2 -3.56 -0.69 -32.35
CA ALA A 2 -4.49 -0.56 -31.23
C ALA A 2 -3.67 -0.44 -29.94
N ALA A 3 -4.06 0.47 -29.04
CA ALA A 3 -3.41 0.59 -27.73
C ALA A 3 -3.57 -0.74 -26.97
N THR A 4 -2.49 -1.24 -26.38
CA THR A 4 -2.56 -2.43 -25.53
C THR A 4 -3.47 -2.12 -24.33
N PRO A 5 -4.45 -2.98 -24.01
CA PRO A 5 -5.31 -2.76 -22.86
C PRO A 5 -4.50 -2.64 -21.56
N TYR A 6 -4.92 -1.76 -20.66
CA TYR A 6 -4.34 -1.71 -19.33
C TYR A 6 -4.62 -3.02 -18.57
N GLN A 7 -3.58 -3.61 -18.01
CA GLN A 7 -3.62 -4.89 -17.33
C GLN A 7 -3.03 -4.76 -15.94
N THR A 8 -3.64 -5.43 -14.97
CA THR A 8 -3.18 -5.48 -13.58
C THR A 8 -3.12 -6.92 -13.11
N GLY A 9 -2.24 -7.18 -12.15
CA GLY A 9 -2.12 -8.47 -11.49
C GLY A 9 -1.84 -8.28 -10.01
N PHE A 10 -2.12 -9.33 -9.25
CA PHE A 10 -1.91 -9.35 -7.81
C PHE A 10 -1.49 -10.75 -7.37
N ILE A 11 -0.47 -10.81 -6.53
CA ILE A 11 -0.05 -12.04 -5.85
C ILE A 11 0.05 -11.76 -4.36
N ALA A 12 -0.38 -12.70 -3.53
CA ALA A 12 -0.23 -12.64 -2.09
C ALA A 12 0.19 -14.00 -1.53
N TRP A 13 1.03 -13.99 -0.52
CA TRP A 13 1.43 -15.14 0.27
C TRP A 13 0.95 -14.94 1.70
N LYS A 14 0.16 -15.89 2.22
CA LYS A 14 -0.44 -15.84 3.56
C LYS A 14 0.06 -17.01 4.42
N SER A 15 0.48 -16.72 5.64
CA SER A 15 0.87 -17.72 6.62
C SER A 15 -0.25 -18.72 6.89
N SER A 16 -1.49 -18.25 6.99
CA SER A 16 -2.70 -19.07 7.22
C SER A 16 -2.97 -20.10 6.13
N LYS A 17 -2.38 -19.94 4.93
CA LYS A 17 -2.45 -20.88 3.81
C LYS A 17 -1.17 -21.69 3.65
N GLY A 18 -0.14 -21.40 4.45
CA GLY A 18 1.16 -22.07 4.38
C GLY A 18 1.99 -21.69 3.15
N GLU A 19 1.69 -20.55 2.51
CA GLU A 19 2.28 -20.17 1.22
C GLU A 19 3.74 -19.71 1.35
N PHE A 20 4.24 -19.36 2.56
CA PHE A 20 5.65 -19.09 2.80
C PHE A 20 6.56 -20.34 2.76
N LYS A 21 6.00 -21.56 2.69
CA LYS A 21 6.79 -22.80 2.58
C LYS A 21 7.59 -22.89 1.28
N GLU A 22 7.16 -22.19 0.25
CA GLU A 22 7.80 -22.16 -1.06
C GLU A 22 8.90 -21.09 -1.18
N TRP A 23 9.07 -20.27 -0.13
CA TRP A 23 10.10 -19.24 -0.11
C TRP A 23 11.47 -19.84 0.25
N GLU A 24 12.52 -19.31 -0.35
CA GLU A 24 13.90 -19.57 0.07
C GLU A 24 14.15 -18.85 1.39
N LEU A 25 14.55 -19.61 2.42
CA LEU A 25 14.75 -19.12 3.77
C LEU A 25 16.24 -19.17 4.14
N ASN A 26 16.81 -18.01 4.50
CA ASN A 26 18.20 -17.87 4.94
C ASN A 26 18.23 -17.05 6.23
N GLY A 27 18.56 -17.68 7.36
CA GLY A 27 18.46 -17.03 8.67
C GLY A 27 17.04 -16.68 9.11
N THR A 28 16.05 -17.20 8.40
CA THR A 28 14.62 -17.11 8.72
C THR A 28 14.01 -18.51 8.80
N ARG A 29 12.87 -18.64 9.45
CA ARG A 29 12.11 -19.87 9.57
C ARG A 29 10.62 -19.60 9.63
N LEU A 30 9.81 -20.62 9.50
CA LEU A 30 8.39 -20.54 9.76
C LEU A 30 8.09 -20.86 11.23
N ALA A 31 7.31 -20.01 11.87
CA ALA A 31 6.72 -20.26 13.17
C ALA A 31 5.62 -21.35 13.06
N PRO A 32 5.14 -21.93 14.18
CA PRO A 32 4.12 -22.98 14.16
C PRO A 32 2.81 -22.58 13.46
N ASP A 33 2.47 -21.30 13.46
CA ASP A 33 1.30 -20.73 12.78
C ASP A 33 1.57 -20.32 11.31
N GLY A 34 2.76 -20.67 10.80
CA GLY A 34 3.18 -20.40 9.43
C GLY A 34 3.72 -18.99 9.18
N GLN A 35 3.78 -18.13 10.19
CA GLN A 35 4.37 -16.79 10.04
C GLN A 35 5.89 -16.89 9.79
N LEU A 36 6.39 -15.97 8.96
CA LEU A 36 7.83 -15.86 8.71
C LEU A 36 8.48 -15.04 9.83
N VAL A 37 9.48 -15.62 10.48
CA VAL A 37 10.22 -15.04 11.61
C VAL A 37 11.73 -15.25 11.44
N ILE A 38 12.56 -14.52 12.19
CA ILE A 38 14.00 -14.78 12.26
C ILE A 38 14.26 -16.17 12.87
N ASP A 39 15.26 -16.88 12.34
CA ASP A 39 15.85 -18.03 13.00
C ASP A 39 17.07 -17.57 13.82
N PRO A 40 16.99 -17.51 15.16
CA PRO A 40 18.08 -17.01 15.99
C PRO A 40 19.38 -17.83 15.87
N SER A 41 19.27 -19.10 15.44
CA SER A 41 20.41 -20.01 15.30
C SER A 41 21.18 -19.83 13.99
N ALA A 42 20.51 -19.26 12.95
CA ALA A 42 21.06 -19.16 11.60
C ALA A 42 21.15 -17.70 11.10
N ALA A 43 20.53 -16.74 11.80
CA ALA A 43 20.54 -15.34 11.42
C ALA A 43 21.95 -14.73 11.47
N ALA A 44 22.29 -13.97 10.44
CA ALA A 44 23.57 -13.27 10.35
C ALA A 44 23.65 -12.13 11.39
N PHE A 45 24.87 -11.75 11.75
CA PHE A 45 25.14 -10.58 12.56
C PHE A 45 25.74 -9.50 11.67
N GLU A 46 25.08 -8.35 11.59
CA GLU A 46 25.48 -7.22 10.76
C GLU A 46 25.46 -5.92 11.57
N THR A 47 25.96 -4.85 10.99
CA THR A 47 25.92 -3.49 11.55
C THR A 47 25.28 -2.55 10.55
N ASP A 48 24.69 -1.48 11.03
CA ASP A 48 24.05 -0.45 10.20
C ASP A 48 25.06 0.11 9.19
N PRO A 49 24.79 0.03 7.88
CA PRO A 49 25.71 0.51 6.86
C PRO A 49 25.80 2.04 6.84
N MET A 50 24.78 2.75 7.35
CA MET A 50 24.73 4.21 7.42
C MET A 50 24.11 4.67 8.75
N PRO A 51 24.90 4.65 9.84
CA PRO A 51 24.41 4.99 11.18
C PRO A 51 24.02 6.47 11.34
N PHE A 52 24.44 7.32 10.39
CA PHE A 52 24.11 8.74 10.36
C PHE A 52 23.74 9.17 8.93
N MET A 53 22.46 9.38 8.69
CA MET A 53 21.93 9.90 7.42
C MET A 53 21.56 11.39 7.57
N GLU A 54 21.35 12.03 6.43
CA GLU A 54 20.76 13.37 6.38
C GLU A 54 19.37 13.35 7.06
N GLY A 55 19.04 14.38 7.84
CA GLY A 55 17.81 14.42 8.64
C GLY A 55 17.95 13.82 10.05
N GLY A 56 19.15 13.32 10.41
CA GLY A 56 19.42 12.82 11.78
C GLY A 56 18.84 11.45 12.09
N ILE A 57 18.53 10.65 11.07
CA ILE A 57 18.12 9.26 11.21
C ILE A 57 19.25 8.31 10.82
N SER A 58 19.19 7.07 11.27
CA SER A 58 20.04 5.97 10.79
C SER A 58 19.29 5.18 9.70
N PHE A 59 20.04 4.47 8.84
CA PHE A 59 19.41 3.61 7.85
C PHE A 59 18.61 2.49 8.52
N TYR A 60 19.17 1.91 9.58
CA TYR A 60 18.46 0.99 10.48
C TYR A 60 18.46 1.57 11.90
N ASN A 61 19.15 0.90 12.84
CA ASN A 61 19.16 1.24 14.25
C ASN A 61 20.42 1.98 14.72
N GLY A 62 21.30 2.37 13.81
CA GLY A 62 22.57 3.01 14.10
C GLY A 62 23.62 2.10 14.76
N GLY A 63 23.35 0.80 14.90
CA GLY A 63 24.19 -0.14 15.60
C GLY A 63 24.19 -1.53 14.99
N ALA A 64 24.50 -2.53 15.82
CA ALA A 64 24.51 -3.93 15.41
C ALA A 64 23.11 -4.56 15.51
N PHE A 65 22.88 -5.59 14.71
CA PHE A 65 21.62 -6.34 14.69
C PHE A 65 21.82 -7.76 14.14
N ARG A 66 20.83 -8.61 14.37
CA ARG A 66 20.70 -9.88 13.65
C ARG A 66 19.74 -9.70 12.48
N VAL A 67 20.02 -10.42 11.37
CA VAL A 67 19.20 -10.36 10.16
C VAL A 67 19.03 -11.74 9.54
N GLY A 68 17.82 -12.02 9.09
CA GLY A 68 17.51 -13.16 8.23
C GLY A 68 16.81 -12.67 6.97
N GLU A 69 16.89 -13.46 5.91
CA GLU A 69 16.35 -13.16 4.59
C GLU A 69 15.38 -14.25 4.14
N ALA A 70 14.32 -13.85 3.46
CA ALA A 70 13.42 -14.75 2.77
C ALA A 70 13.12 -14.22 1.37
N ILE A 71 13.18 -15.08 0.34
CA ILE A 71 12.99 -14.73 -1.06
C ILE A 71 11.82 -15.54 -1.63
N SER A 72 10.87 -14.86 -2.28
CA SER A 72 9.72 -15.51 -2.90
C SER A 72 10.14 -16.40 -4.09
N PRO A 73 9.30 -17.37 -4.47
CA PRO A 73 9.37 -17.97 -5.79
C PRO A 73 9.37 -16.90 -6.90
N VAL A 74 9.87 -17.27 -8.08
CA VAL A 74 9.78 -16.41 -9.26
C VAL A 74 8.32 -16.31 -9.68
N ILE A 75 7.82 -15.09 -9.80
CA ILE A 75 6.48 -14.80 -10.31
C ILE A 75 6.62 -14.34 -11.75
N THR A 76 5.87 -15.01 -12.64
CA THR A 76 5.80 -14.63 -14.06
C THR A 76 4.47 -13.93 -14.33
N SER A 77 4.53 -12.70 -14.84
CA SER A 77 3.37 -11.95 -15.28
C SER A 77 2.92 -12.41 -16.65
N PRO A 78 1.60 -12.49 -16.91
CA PRO A 78 1.07 -12.80 -18.25
C PRO A 78 1.18 -11.61 -19.22
N PHE A 79 1.69 -10.48 -18.79
CA PHE A 79 1.86 -9.26 -19.58
C PHE A 79 3.17 -8.55 -19.21
N PRO A 80 3.73 -7.71 -20.09
CA PRO A 80 4.89 -6.87 -19.76
C PRO A 80 4.61 -5.96 -18.58
N LEU A 81 5.53 -5.95 -17.64
CA LEU A 81 5.45 -5.16 -16.41
C LEU A 81 5.89 -3.72 -16.65
N ASP A 82 5.26 -2.79 -15.94
CA ASP A 82 5.64 -1.37 -15.87
C ASP A 82 5.84 -0.92 -14.42
N GLU A 83 4.88 -1.22 -13.55
CA GLU A 83 4.94 -0.82 -12.14
C GLU A 83 4.61 -1.98 -11.19
N LEU A 84 5.33 -2.02 -10.05
CA LEU A 84 5.10 -2.98 -8.99
C LEU A 84 5.05 -2.25 -7.64
N VAL A 85 4.05 -2.58 -6.82
CA VAL A 85 3.86 -2.03 -5.46
C VAL A 85 3.75 -3.20 -4.47
N PRO A 86 4.71 -3.37 -3.56
CA PRO A 86 4.62 -4.40 -2.54
C PRO A 86 3.72 -3.97 -1.37
N SER A 87 3.22 -4.93 -0.63
CA SER A 87 2.55 -4.72 0.66
C SER A 87 2.88 -5.87 1.60
N TRP A 88 2.77 -5.62 2.89
CA TRP A 88 3.00 -6.64 3.91
C TRP A 88 2.14 -6.41 5.15
N ASN A 89 1.84 -7.49 5.86
CA ASN A 89 1.25 -7.43 7.18
C ASN A 89 2.17 -8.18 8.15
N ALA A 90 2.72 -7.44 9.09
CA ALA A 90 3.69 -7.95 10.03
C ALA A 90 3.53 -7.30 11.39
N ASP A 91 3.75 -8.07 12.44
CA ASP A 91 4.01 -7.55 13.77
C ASP A 91 5.50 -7.24 13.87
N THR A 92 5.83 -6.02 14.28
CA THR A 92 7.21 -5.55 14.49
C THR A 92 7.30 -4.96 15.89
N PRO A 93 7.54 -5.81 16.91
CA PRO A 93 7.71 -5.33 18.29
C PRO A 93 8.92 -4.40 18.39
N THR A 94 9.00 -3.62 19.47
CA THR A 94 10.13 -2.74 19.74
C THR A 94 11.46 -3.50 19.60
N GLY A 95 12.40 -2.96 18.86
CA GLY A 95 13.68 -3.63 18.55
C GLY A 95 13.63 -4.55 17.32
N ALA A 96 12.48 -4.69 16.66
CA ALA A 96 12.34 -5.50 15.45
C ALA A 96 11.80 -4.67 14.29
N TRP A 97 12.33 -4.91 13.08
CA TRP A 97 11.89 -4.24 11.86
C TRP A 97 12.10 -5.14 10.64
N LEU A 98 11.59 -4.72 9.50
CA LEU A 98 11.80 -5.42 8.23
C LEU A 98 12.13 -4.45 7.09
N GLU A 99 12.79 -4.98 6.07
CA GLU A 99 13.05 -4.34 4.79
C GLU A 99 12.40 -5.15 3.68
N VAL A 100 11.80 -4.46 2.73
CA VAL A 100 11.13 -5.08 1.58
C VAL A 100 11.87 -4.72 0.30
N GLY A 101 12.27 -5.73 -0.45
CA GLY A 101 12.94 -5.59 -1.74
C GLY A 101 12.17 -6.25 -2.88
N LEU A 102 12.29 -5.65 -4.06
CA LEU A 102 11.87 -6.26 -5.32
C LEU A 102 13.05 -6.36 -6.28
N ARG A 103 13.08 -7.40 -7.10
CA ARG A 103 13.93 -7.47 -8.28
C ARG A 103 13.14 -7.98 -9.47
N VAL A 104 13.57 -7.61 -10.66
CA VAL A 104 12.93 -8.01 -11.91
C VAL A 104 13.92 -8.70 -12.82
N ARG A 105 13.42 -9.53 -13.75
CA ARG A 105 14.25 -10.21 -14.74
C ARG A 105 14.11 -9.50 -16.09
N VAL A 106 15.20 -8.88 -16.54
CA VAL A 106 15.31 -8.20 -17.83
C VAL A 106 16.09 -9.13 -18.81
N GLY A 107 15.38 -9.66 -19.78
CA GLY A 107 15.93 -10.74 -20.61
C GLY A 107 16.29 -11.96 -19.76
N GLU A 108 17.57 -12.40 -19.82
CA GLU A 108 18.05 -13.55 -19.07
C GLU A 108 18.70 -13.19 -17.70
N ARG A 109 18.84 -11.92 -17.39
CA ARG A 109 19.51 -11.47 -16.13
C ARG A 109 18.53 -10.92 -15.12
N TRP A 110 18.84 -11.12 -13.85
CA TRP A 110 18.20 -10.42 -12.74
C TRP A 110 18.83 -9.06 -12.51
N THR A 111 18.03 -8.06 -12.18
CA THR A 111 18.52 -6.77 -11.63
C THR A 111 19.08 -6.96 -10.22
N GLY A 112 19.70 -5.92 -9.67
CA GLY A 112 19.86 -5.77 -8.24
C GLY A 112 18.52 -5.73 -7.51
N TRP A 113 18.57 -5.78 -6.18
CA TRP A 113 17.40 -5.57 -5.34
C TRP A 113 17.12 -4.08 -5.16
N TYR A 114 15.92 -3.65 -5.51
CA TYR A 114 15.43 -2.31 -5.19
C TYR A 114 14.73 -2.36 -3.83
N ASN A 115 15.08 -1.45 -2.93
CA ASN A 115 14.51 -1.35 -1.60
C ASN A 115 13.20 -0.55 -1.64
N LEU A 116 12.09 -1.14 -1.26
CA LEU A 116 10.75 -0.53 -1.28
C LEU A 116 10.29 -0.07 0.10
N GLY A 117 11.19 -0.06 1.07
CA GLY A 117 10.96 0.50 2.39
C GLY A 117 11.56 -0.30 3.54
N VAL A 118 11.96 0.44 4.55
CA VAL A 118 12.36 -0.05 5.87
C VAL A 118 11.21 0.25 6.84
N TRP A 119 10.64 -0.78 7.44
CA TRP A 119 9.39 -0.70 8.19
C TRP A 119 9.51 -1.19 9.62
N ALA A 120 8.99 -0.39 10.54
CA ALA A 120 8.57 -0.80 11.88
C ALA A 120 7.27 -0.10 12.26
N ALA A 121 6.37 -0.77 12.97
CA ALA A 121 5.18 -0.16 13.53
C ALA A 121 5.54 0.79 14.70
N ASP A 122 6.51 0.38 15.53
CA ASP A 122 7.13 1.17 16.58
C ASP A 122 8.43 1.80 16.06
N THR A 123 8.56 3.11 16.16
CA THR A 123 9.71 3.88 15.67
C THR A 123 10.72 4.27 16.76
N THR A 124 10.68 3.64 17.91
CA THR A 124 11.65 3.91 18.99
C THR A 124 13.04 3.36 18.69
N THR A 125 13.14 2.30 17.89
CA THR A 125 14.41 1.67 17.51
C THR A 125 14.89 2.14 16.14
N ILE A 126 14.00 2.27 15.18
CA ILE A 126 14.30 2.75 13.82
C ILE A 126 13.27 3.77 13.37
N SER A 127 13.66 4.71 12.51
CA SER A 127 12.73 5.55 11.80
C SER A 127 12.30 4.85 10.52
N ARG A 128 11.00 4.50 10.38
CA ARG A 128 10.52 3.91 9.11
C ARG A 128 10.67 4.88 7.97
N HIS A 129 11.14 4.40 6.82
CA HIS A 129 11.41 5.25 5.68
C HIS A 129 11.41 4.50 4.35
N SER A 130 11.06 5.19 3.29
CA SER A 130 11.38 4.81 1.92
C SER A 130 12.88 5.06 1.65
N VAL A 131 13.41 4.48 0.58
CA VAL A 131 14.81 4.67 0.19
C VAL A 131 14.85 5.43 -1.12
N SER A 132 15.46 6.64 -1.08
CA SER A 132 15.61 7.50 -2.25
C SER A 132 16.75 7.07 -3.18
N ASP A 133 16.88 7.76 -4.30
CA ASP A 133 18.02 7.70 -5.24
C ASP A 133 18.30 6.31 -5.83
N GLN A 134 17.27 5.51 -5.98
CA GLN A 134 17.36 4.20 -6.62
C GLN A 134 16.88 4.32 -8.09
N THR A 135 17.80 4.66 -8.98
CA THR A 135 17.55 4.72 -10.42
C THR A 135 18.74 4.15 -11.17
N ASP A 136 18.47 3.25 -12.10
CA ASP A 136 19.46 2.70 -13.02
C ASP A 136 18.88 2.54 -14.44
N ALA A 137 19.55 1.75 -15.28
CA ALA A 137 19.12 1.54 -16.67
C ALA A 137 17.84 0.68 -16.78
N ASP A 138 17.46 -0.05 -15.75
CA ASP A 138 16.37 -1.03 -15.77
C ASP A 138 15.10 -0.49 -15.10
N ALA A 139 15.27 0.23 -13.97
CA ALA A 139 14.14 0.70 -13.19
C ALA A 139 14.51 1.89 -12.28
N SER A 140 13.47 2.47 -11.69
CA SER A 140 13.58 3.45 -10.61
C SER A 140 12.56 3.17 -9.51
N VAL A 141 12.85 3.63 -8.29
CA VAL A 141 11.90 3.59 -7.17
C VAL A 141 11.35 4.98 -6.92
N SER A 142 10.03 5.11 -6.97
CA SER A 142 9.32 6.31 -6.55
C SER A 142 8.57 6.00 -5.27
N THR A 143 9.16 6.36 -4.14
CA THR A 143 8.66 6.14 -2.77
C THR A 143 8.42 4.65 -2.46
N ASP A 144 7.32 4.09 -2.92
CA ASP A 144 6.84 2.71 -2.66
C ASP A 144 6.57 1.92 -3.94
N THR A 145 6.87 2.49 -5.09
CA THR A 145 6.59 1.91 -6.39
C THR A 145 7.88 1.67 -7.16
N LEU A 146 8.13 0.43 -7.57
CA LEU A 146 9.15 0.10 -8.56
C LEU A 146 8.58 0.36 -9.94
N ILE A 147 9.23 1.26 -10.69
CA ILE A 147 8.83 1.68 -12.03
C ILE A 147 9.89 1.20 -13.03
N LEU A 148 9.49 0.39 -13.99
CA LEU A 148 10.40 -0.16 -14.98
C LEU A 148 10.64 0.84 -16.13
N GLN A 149 11.83 0.75 -16.73
CA GLN A 149 12.10 1.56 -17.93
C GLN A 149 11.23 1.09 -19.11
N SER A 150 10.68 2.03 -19.85
CA SER A 150 9.62 1.84 -20.84
C SER A 150 9.98 0.92 -22.04
N ASN A 151 11.22 0.41 -22.11
CA ASN A 151 11.68 -0.53 -23.12
C ASN A 151 12.00 -1.92 -22.55
N SER A 152 11.66 -2.18 -21.29
CA SER A 152 11.95 -3.47 -20.67
C SER A 152 10.92 -4.52 -21.08
N ASP A 153 11.38 -5.61 -21.69
CA ASP A 153 10.55 -6.80 -21.95
C ASP A 153 10.52 -7.68 -20.70
N THR A 154 10.11 -7.07 -19.56
CA THR A 154 10.17 -7.69 -18.25
C THR A 154 8.84 -8.31 -17.91
N GLN A 155 8.84 -9.60 -17.60
CA GLN A 155 7.65 -10.35 -17.22
C GLN A 155 7.85 -11.17 -15.94
N ALA A 156 8.98 -11.05 -15.25
CA ALA A 156 9.22 -11.83 -14.04
C ALA A 156 9.82 -10.99 -12.94
N PHE A 157 9.43 -11.29 -11.70
CA PHE A 157 9.93 -10.62 -10.50
C PHE A 157 10.04 -11.58 -9.32
N GLN A 158 10.76 -11.15 -8.31
CA GLN A 158 10.79 -11.76 -6.97
C GLN A 158 10.69 -10.68 -5.91
N MET A 159 10.10 -11.04 -4.77
CA MET A 159 10.06 -10.25 -3.55
C MET A 159 11.04 -10.82 -2.54
N ARG A 160 11.74 -9.94 -1.82
CA ARG A 160 12.61 -10.27 -0.71
C ARG A 160 12.12 -9.57 0.56
N LEU A 161 12.12 -10.30 1.66
CA LEU A 161 11.93 -9.77 3.00
C LEU A 161 13.23 -9.99 3.79
N ARG A 162 13.81 -8.94 4.33
CA ARG A 162 14.86 -9.02 5.33
C ARG A 162 14.26 -8.67 6.70
N LEU A 163 14.43 -9.55 7.65
CA LEU A 163 13.86 -9.45 9.00
C LEU A 163 15.00 -9.16 9.97
N PHE A 164 14.83 -8.15 10.80
CA PHE A 164 15.87 -7.62 11.66
C PHE A 164 15.49 -7.65 13.14
N SER A 165 16.49 -7.85 14.01
CA SER A 165 16.36 -7.84 15.46
C SER A 165 17.56 -7.14 16.09
N ALA A 166 17.34 -6.09 16.86
CA ALA A 166 18.39 -5.36 17.56
C ALA A 166 19.00 -6.17 18.71
N ASP A 167 18.22 -7.00 19.39
CA ASP A 167 18.61 -7.76 20.58
C ASP A 167 18.77 -9.28 20.33
N GLY A 168 18.40 -9.75 19.14
CA GLY A 168 18.39 -11.17 18.78
C GLY A 168 17.26 -11.97 19.44
N VAL A 169 16.34 -11.33 20.15
CA VAL A 169 15.20 -11.94 20.86
C VAL A 169 13.88 -11.55 20.21
N GLN A 170 13.66 -10.24 20.06
CA GLN A 170 12.46 -9.75 19.36
C GLN A 170 12.61 -9.98 17.86
N THR A 171 11.56 -10.47 17.21
CA THR A 171 11.57 -10.77 15.77
C THR A 171 10.32 -10.19 15.10
N PRO A 172 10.43 -9.65 13.88
CA PRO A 172 9.24 -9.42 13.08
C PRO A 172 8.52 -10.75 12.85
N ALA A 173 7.19 -10.72 12.80
CA ALA A 173 6.38 -11.88 12.46
C ALA A 173 5.49 -11.52 11.26
N VAL A 174 5.85 -12.00 10.07
CA VAL A 174 5.16 -11.68 8.82
C VAL A 174 4.06 -12.71 8.55
N ARG A 175 2.81 -12.26 8.52
CA ARG A 175 1.67 -13.11 8.22
C ARG A 175 1.17 -13.00 6.78
N MET A 176 1.49 -11.92 6.08
CA MET A 176 1.17 -11.74 4.67
C MET A 176 2.22 -10.88 3.98
N ALA A 177 2.55 -11.23 2.76
CA ALA A 177 3.31 -10.41 1.81
C ALA A 177 2.57 -10.45 0.47
N SER A 178 2.61 -9.35 -0.29
CA SER A 178 1.92 -9.26 -1.58
C SER A 178 2.56 -8.25 -2.51
N VAL A 179 2.28 -8.39 -3.80
CA VAL A 179 2.70 -7.44 -4.83
C VAL A 179 1.53 -7.20 -5.78
N ALA A 180 1.14 -5.94 -5.94
CA ALA A 180 0.30 -5.49 -7.03
C ALA A 180 1.21 -5.05 -8.18
N PHE A 181 0.90 -5.45 -9.41
CA PHE A 181 1.70 -5.12 -10.58
C PHE A 181 0.82 -4.77 -11.78
N SER A 182 1.34 -3.97 -12.71
CA SER A 182 0.57 -3.52 -13.86
C SER A 182 1.41 -3.33 -15.10
N SER A 183 0.73 -3.33 -16.26
CA SER A 183 1.24 -2.78 -17.52
C SER A 183 1.25 -1.24 -17.47
N PRO A 184 1.81 -0.54 -18.49
CA PRO A 184 1.79 0.93 -18.53
C PRO A 184 0.39 1.52 -18.36
N ARG A 185 0.29 2.55 -17.51
CA ARG A 185 -0.97 3.25 -17.22
C ARG A 185 -1.56 3.90 -18.47
N PRO A 186 -2.87 3.81 -18.68
CA PRO A 186 -3.51 4.42 -19.84
C PRO A 186 -3.60 5.95 -19.66
N ILE A 187 -3.22 6.70 -20.68
CA ILE A 187 -3.47 8.16 -20.74
C ILE A 187 -4.97 8.41 -20.89
N THR A 188 -5.64 7.61 -21.72
CA THR A 188 -7.09 7.62 -21.91
C THR A 188 -7.61 6.22 -21.62
N PRO A 189 -8.16 5.99 -20.40
CA PRO A 189 -8.61 4.66 -20.02
C PRO A 189 -9.89 4.28 -20.76
N GLU A 190 -10.02 2.99 -21.05
CA GLU A 190 -11.28 2.40 -21.47
C GLU A 190 -12.16 2.18 -20.23
N LEU A 191 -13.28 2.89 -20.15
CA LEU A 191 -14.20 2.78 -19.03
C LEU A 191 -15.13 1.59 -19.23
N LYS A 192 -15.17 0.69 -18.28
CA LYS A 192 -16.04 -0.49 -18.30
C LYS A 192 -17.40 -0.16 -17.66
N PRO A 193 -18.49 -0.70 -18.20
CA PRO A 193 -19.78 -0.53 -17.56
C PRO A 193 -19.79 -1.20 -16.19
N GLY A 194 -20.38 -0.53 -15.19
CA GLY A 194 -20.63 -1.12 -13.89
C GLY A 194 -21.81 -2.12 -13.91
N ASN A 195 -22.01 -2.79 -12.80
CA ASN A 195 -23.10 -3.76 -12.64
C ASN A 195 -24.19 -3.20 -11.71
N PRO A 196 -25.38 -2.84 -12.24
CA PRO A 196 -26.46 -2.25 -11.45
C PRO A 196 -26.92 -3.07 -10.23
N ARG A 197 -26.62 -4.37 -10.19
CA ARG A 197 -26.93 -5.22 -9.02
C ARG A 197 -26.18 -4.79 -7.75
N TYR A 198 -25.07 -4.07 -7.88
CA TYR A 198 -24.23 -3.59 -6.78
C TYR A 198 -24.46 -2.11 -6.44
N TRP A 199 -25.30 -1.42 -7.23
CA TRP A 199 -25.58 -0.01 -7.04
C TRP A 199 -26.64 0.23 -5.96
N ASN A 200 -26.92 1.49 -5.66
CA ASN A 200 -27.83 1.91 -4.59
C ASN A 200 -27.43 1.32 -3.22
N LYS A 201 -26.12 1.30 -2.98
CA LYS A 201 -25.49 0.83 -1.75
C LYS A 201 -24.63 1.95 -1.17
N HIS A 202 -24.80 2.21 0.13
CA HIS A 202 -23.98 3.17 0.88
C HIS A 202 -23.57 2.55 2.23
N ILE A 203 -22.29 2.40 2.45
CA ILE A 203 -21.69 1.93 3.72
C ILE A 203 -21.57 3.15 4.63
N LEU A 204 -22.14 3.08 5.83
CA LEU A 204 -22.08 4.17 6.80
C LEU A 204 -20.69 4.19 7.48
N VAL A 205 -19.77 4.93 6.88
CA VAL A 205 -18.43 5.21 7.43
C VAL A 205 -18.44 6.61 8.02
N GLN A 206 -17.96 6.77 9.27
CA GLN A 206 -17.92 8.08 9.92
C GLN A 206 -17.11 9.08 9.09
N GLU A 207 -17.70 10.19 8.76
CA GLU A 207 -17.10 11.29 8.02
C GLU A 207 -16.01 11.98 8.85
N CYS A 208 -14.90 12.32 8.20
CA CYS A 208 -13.77 12.97 8.84
C CYS A 208 -13.02 13.88 7.87
N SER A 209 -13.10 15.20 8.10
CA SER A 209 -12.30 16.16 7.36
C SER A 209 -10.88 16.24 7.90
N GLN A 210 -9.89 16.17 7.00
CA GLN A 210 -8.50 16.46 7.33
C GLN A 210 -8.25 17.96 7.56
N MET A 211 -9.07 18.81 6.97
CA MET A 211 -8.87 20.26 6.95
C MET A 211 -9.15 20.95 8.29
N ILE A 212 -9.79 20.24 9.24
CA ILE A 212 -10.00 20.76 10.59
C ILE A 212 -8.75 20.68 11.48
N TYR A 213 -7.65 20.07 11.01
CA TYR A 213 -6.39 19.96 11.74
C TYR A 213 -5.38 21.00 11.23
N PRO A 214 -5.16 22.12 11.97
CA PRO A 214 -4.33 23.23 11.51
C PRO A 214 -2.83 22.91 11.48
N ASP A 215 -2.41 21.83 12.14
CA ASP A 215 -1.03 21.41 12.35
C ASP A 215 -0.51 20.41 11.30
N GLY A 216 -1.14 20.36 10.11
CA GLY A 216 -0.70 19.53 8.99
C GLY A 216 -1.82 18.83 8.21
N GLY A 217 -3.07 19.07 8.57
CA GLY A 217 -4.22 18.41 7.98
C GLY A 217 -4.28 18.51 6.45
N ASN A 218 -3.79 19.59 5.87
CA ASN A 218 -3.78 19.80 4.42
C ASN A 218 -3.02 18.71 3.61
N VAL A 219 -2.21 17.86 4.26
CA VAL A 219 -1.48 16.74 3.65
C VAL A 219 -1.82 15.36 4.27
N TRP A 220 -2.87 15.27 5.08
CA TRP A 220 -3.24 14.05 5.83
C TRP A 220 -4.36 13.24 5.19
N CYS A 221 -4.55 13.32 3.86
CA CYS A 221 -5.64 12.60 3.19
C CYS A 221 -5.57 11.08 3.43
N SER A 222 -4.38 10.48 3.32
CA SER A 222 -4.20 9.04 3.49
C SER A 222 -4.48 8.58 4.93
N PRO A 223 -3.82 9.10 5.99
CA PRO A 223 -4.10 8.69 7.37
C PRO A 223 -5.51 9.04 7.85
N THR A 224 -6.13 10.11 7.33
CA THR A 224 -7.54 10.43 7.65
C THR A 224 -8.49 9.40 7.04
N SER A 225 -8.22 8.97 5.78
CA SER A 225 -8.95 7.87 5.14
C SER A 225 -8.80 6.55 5.91
N LEU A 226 -7.59 6.22 6.37
CA LEU A 226 -7.38 5.06 7.26
C LEU A 226 -8.17 5.18 8.56
N ALA A 227 -8.16 6.35 9.21
CA ALA A 227 -8.89 6.57 10.45
C ALA A 227 -10.41 6.38 10.30
N MET A 228 -10.98 6.76 9.15
CA MET A 228 -12.37 6.48 8.80
C MET A 228 -12.63 4.98 8.68
N VAL A 229 -11.80 4.25 7.93
CA VAL A 229 -11.92 2.79 7.74
C VAL A 229 -11.71 2.04 9.05
N PHE A 230 -10.75 2.43 9.88
CA PHE A 230 -10.54 1.82 11.18
C PHE A 230 -11.71 2.03 12.14
N GLY A 231 -12.31 3.22 12.13
CA GLY A 231 -13.54 3.49 12.89
C GLY A 231 -14.69 2.60 12.45
N TYR A 232 -14.86 2.40 11.15
CA TYR A 232 -15.85 1.48 10.58
C TYR A 232 -15.63 0.03 11.06
N TRP A 233 -14.38 -0.44 11.07
CA TRP A 233 -14.05 -1.79 11.52
C TRP A 233 -14.04 -1.96 13.04
N GLY A 234 -14.36 -0.90 13.81
CA GLY A 234 -14.59 -0.98 15.25
C GLY A 234 -13.40 -0.55 16.11
N TRP A 235 -12.44 0.20 15.57
CA TRP A 235 -11.48 0.86 16.45
C TRP A 235 -12.17 1.96 17.26
N ASN A 236 -12.50 1.63 18.52
CA ASN A 236 -13.31 2.44 19.41
C ASN A 236 -12.47 3.52 20.14
N ALA A 237 -11.77 4.36 19.36
CA ALA A 237 -11.11 5.58 19.83
C ALA A 237 -11.86 6.81 19.32
N GLY A 238 -11.62 7.97 19.92
CA GLY A 238 -12.13 9.24 19.40
C GLY A 238 -11.62 9.51 17.99
N ARG A 239 -12.41 10.24 17.17
CA ARG A 239 -12.02 10.56 15.79
C ARG A 239 -10.64 11.20 15.69
N GLU A 240 -10.39 12.24 16.50
CA GLU A 240 -9.10 12.93 16.52
C GLU A 240 -7.95 11.98 16.90
N GLU A 241 -8.14 11.14 17.89
CA GLU A 241 -7.16 10.15 18.30
C GLU A 241 -6.85 9.17 17.16
N ARG A 242 -7.87 8.67 16.45
CA ARG A 242 -7.66 7.79 15.29
C ARG A 242 -6.86 8.47 14.19
N VAL A 243 -7.18 9.73 13.86
CA VAL A 243 -6.45 10.48 12.83
C VAL A 243 -5.01 10.71 13.24
N ARG A 244 -4.75 11.27 14.42
CA ARG A 244 -3.40 11.59 14.89
C ARG A 244 -2.53 10.34 15.05
N THR A 245 -3.11 9.25 15.57
CA THR A 245 -2.40 7.97 15.67
C THR A 245 -2.10 7.38 14.30
N SER A 246 -3.02 7.52 13.32
CA SER A 246 -2.76 7.10 11.94
C SER A 246 -1.68 7.96 11.28
N VAL A 247 -1.72 9.29 11.48
CA VAL A 247 -0.67 10.22 11.00
C VAL A 247 0.71 9.79 11.49
N ALA A 248 0.86 9.59 12.80
CA ALA A 248 2.12 9.11 13.38
C ALA A 248 2.49 7.70 12.89
N GLY A 249 1.47 6.83 12.69
CA GLY A 249 1.64 5.43 12.32
C GLY A 249 2.10 5.19 10.89
N VAL A 250 1.88 6.12 9.96
CA VAL A 250 2.23 5.96 8.53
C VAL A 250 3.31 6.93 8.05
N TYR A 251 3.80 7.82 8.90
CA TYR A 251 4.78 8.82 8.51
C TYR A 251 6.06 8.17 7.97
N ASP A 252 6.47 8.56 6.79
CA ASP A 252 7.70 8.14 6.12
C ASP A 252 8.74 9.24 6.27
N HIS A 253 9.84 8.94 6.98
CA HIS A 253 10.83 9.93 7.38
C HIS A 253 11.69 10.46 6.22
N ILE A 254 11.90 9.70 5.14
CA ILE A 254 12.65 10.17 3.96
C ILE A 254 11.72 10.86 2.96
N TYR A 255 10.56 10.27 2.67
CA TYR A 255 9.54 10.91 1.84
C TYR A 255 8.96 12.16 2.51
N GLN A 256 9.10 12.30 3.83
CA GLN A 256 8.55 13.39 4.65
C GLN A 256 7.03 13.57 4.46
N GLY A 257 6.32 12.45 4.42
CA GLY A 257 4.90 12.46 4.13
C GLY A 257 4.16 11.21 4.60
N HIS A 258 2.87 11.16 4.30
CA HIS A 258 1.94 10.15 4.81
C HIS A 258 1.31 9.31 3.69
N GLY A 259 1.65 9.61 2.42
CA GLY A 259 1.04 9.02 1.24
C GLY A 259 1.72 7.75 0.72
N ASN A 260 2.74 7.21 1.41
CA ASN A 260 3.37 5.94 1.05
C ASN A 260 2.32 4.81 1.15
N TRP A 261 1.94 4.22 0.02
CA TRP A 261 0.85 3.25 -0.07
C TRP A 261 1.17 1.97 0.70
N SER A 262 2.39 1.47 0.56
CA SER A 262 2.86 0.27 1.25
C SER A 262 2.84 0.46 2.77
N PHE A 263 3.25 1.63 3.28
CA PHE A 263 3.26 1.92 4.72
C PHE A 263 1.84 2.05 5.29
N ASN A 264 0.90 2.61 4.53
CA ASN A 264 -0.49 2.66 4.95
C ASN A 264 -1.10 1.25 5.07
N ALA A 265 -0.84 0.36 4.10
CA ALA A 265 -1.25 -1.03 4.16
C ALA A 265 -0.55 -1.78 5.32
N ALA A 266 0.76 -1.57 5.51
CA ALA A 266 1.53 -2.19 6.58
C ALA A 266 1.03 -1.75 7.97
N TYR A 267 0.69 -0.47 8.13
CA TYR A 267 0.12 0.04 9.38
C TYR A 267 -1.25 -0.59 9.69
N ALA A 268 -2.12 -0.71 8.70
CA ALA A 268 -3.39 -1.44 8.86
C ALA A 268 -3.12 -2.92 9.19
N GLY A 269 -2.12 -3.52 8.55
CA GLY A 269 -1.63 -4.85 8.86
C GLY A 269 -1.20 -5.01 10.32
N ALA A 270 -0.36 -4.12 10.83
CA ALA A 270 0.10 -4.13 12.23
C ALA A 270 -1.05 -3.97 13.24
N ARG A 271 -2.22 -3.47 12.80
CA ARG A 271 -3.44 -3.39 13.61
C ARG A 271 -4.34 -4.63 13.51
N GLY A 272 -3.87 -5.69 12.87
CA GLY A 272 -4.58 -6.98 12.81
C GLY A 272 -5.54 -7.13 11.61
N PHE A 273 -5.56 -6.18 10.66
CA PHE A 273 -6.33 -6.31 9.43
C PHE A 273 -5.56 -7.10 8.37
N ASP A 274 -6.28 -7.76 7.46
CA ASP A 274 -5.73 -8.09 6.15
C ASP A 274 -5.74 -6.81 5.31
N ALA A 275 -4.56 -6.30 5.00
CA ALA A 275 -4.42 -5.01 4.33
C ALA A 275 -3.36 -5.06 3.25
N TYR A 276 -3.68 -4.57 2.05
CA TYR A 276 -2.77 -4.61 0.90
C TYR A 276 -3.13 -3.54 -0.13
N VAL A 277 -2.13 -3.17 -0.91
CA VAL A 277 -2.33 -2.35 -2.11
C VAL A 277 -2.81 -3.26 -3.23
N LEU A 278 -3.84 -2.82 -3.95
CA LEU A 278 -4.36 -3.49 -5.14
C LEU A 278 -4.45 -2.47 -6.28
N ARG A 279 -4.33 -2.94 -7.52
CA ARG A 279 -4.63 -2.16 -8.72
C ARG A 279 -5.76 -2.80 -9.48
N VAL A 280 -6.69 -1.97 -9.95
CA VAL A 280 -7.84 -2.40 -10.74
C VAL A 280 -7.84 -1.70 -12.10
N THR A 281 -8.47 -2.33 -13.09
CA THR A 281 -8.58 -1.79 -14.45
C THR A 281 -9.89 -1.03 -14.69
N SER A 282 -10.81 -1.07 -13.72
CA SER A 282 -12.07 -0.35 -13.78
C SER A 282 -12.67 -0.15 -12.39
N LEU A 283 -13.50 0.87 -12.26
CA LEU A 283 -14.31 1.11 -11.05
C LEU A 283 -15.29 -0.05 -10.77
N ALA A 284 -15.72 -0.75 -11.82
CA ALA A 284 -16.62 -1.92 -11.68
C ALA A 284 -16.01 -3.06 -10.84
N GLU A 285 -14.69 -3.19 -10.78
CA GLU A 285 -14.01 -4.19 -9.96
C GLU A 285 -14.10 -3.88 -8.45
N LEU A 286 -14.43 -2.64 -8.07
CA LEU A 286 -14.63 -2.23 -6.68
C LEU A 286 -16.08 -2.43 -6.20
N GLU A 287 -17.03 -2.58 -7.10
CA GLU A 287 -18.45 -2.76 -6.76
C GLU A 287 -18.72 -3.99 -5.88
N PRO A 288 -18.11 -5.17 -6.12
CA PRO A 288 -18.25 -6.32 -5.23
C PRO A 288 -17.73 -6.09 -3.81
N TRP A 289 -16.67 -5.27 -3.63
CA TRP A 289 -16.15 -4.92 -2.31
C TRP A 289 -17.17 -4.10 -1.52
N ILE A 290 -17.75 -3.09 -2.16
CA ILE A 290 -18.84 -2.28 -1.55
C ILE A 290 -20.05 -3.14 -1.23
N ALA A 291 -20.43 -4.05 -2.13
CA ALA A 291 -21.53 -4.99 -1.89
C ALA A 291 -21.28 -5.92 -0.70
N ALA A 292 -20.01 -6.26 -0.44
CA ALA A 292 -19.55 -7.05 0.72
C ALA A 292 -19.31 -6.21 1.98
N ASP A 293 -19.78 -4.96 2.03
CA ASP A 293 -19.60 -4.04 3.16
C ASP A 293 -18.12 -3.73 3.49
N VAL A 294 -17.25 -3.71 2.47
CA VAL A 294 -15.82 -3.32 2.59
C VAL A 294 -15.62 -1.93 1.99
N PRO A 295 -15.45 -0.88 2.79
CA PRO A 295 -15.07 0.43 2.29
C PRO A 295 -13.63 0.38 1.75
N VAL A 296 -13.38 1.04 0.62
CA VAL A 296 -12.10 0.96 -0.10
C VAL A 296 -11.42 2.33 -0.10
N VAL A 297 -10.17 2.41 0.35
CA VAL A 297 -9.38 3.63 0.19
C VAL A 297 -8.88 3.70 -1.25
N VAL A 298 -9.17 4.79 -1.94
CA VAL A 298 -8.90 4.97 -3.37
C VAL A 298 -7.93 6.13 -3.59
N SER A 299 -6.98 5.95 -4.52
CA SER A 299 -6.01 6.97 -4.91
C SER A 299 -6.40 7.60 -6.24
N PHE A 300 -6.45 8.93 -6.32
CA PHE A 300 -6.73 9.66 -7.56
C PHE A 300 -6.10 11.05 -7.54
N GLY A 301 -6.17 11.76 -8.66
CA GLY A 301 -5.66 13.12 -8.75
C GLY A 301 -6.35 13.87 -9.89
N TRP A 302 -6.38 15.20 -9.81
CA TRP A 302 -7.04 16.04 -10.82
C TRP A 302 -6.40 17.43 -10.90
N ARG A 303 -6.59 18.06 -12.03
CA ARG A 303 -6.35 19.48 -12.23
C ARG A 303 -7.67 20.23 -12.11
N GLU A 304 -7.61 21.53 -11.88
CA GLU A 304 -8.78 22.41 -11.85
C GLU A 304 -9.68 22.20 -13.07
N GLY A 305 -10.99 22.05 -12.81
CA GLY A 305 -12.00 21.82 -13.84
C GLY A 305 -12.12 20.39 -14.36
N GLN A 306 -11.32 19.43 -13.88
CA GLN A 306 -11.39 18.02 -14.31
C GLN A 306 -12.33 17.14 -13.48
N LEU A 307 -12.71 17.58 -12.28
CA LEU A 307 -13.59 16.83 -11.38
C LEU A 307 -14.71 17.77 -10.88
N SER A 308 -15.91 17.53 -11.34
CA SER A 308 -17.09 18.29 -10.93
C SER A 308 -17.42 18.03 -9.46
N GLY A 309 -17.66 19.11 -8.69
CA GLY A 309 -17.98 18.99 -7.25
C GLY A 309 -16.78 18.59 -6.37
N ALA A 310 -15.53 18.69 -6.87
CA ALA A 310 -14.33 18.40 -6.09
C ALA A 310 -14.28 19.22 -4.79
N ALA A 311 -13.76 18.61 -3.72
CA ALA A 311 -13.61 19.25 -2.41
C ALA A 311 -12.62 20.40 -2.42
N ILE A 312 -11.56 20.29 -3.24
CA ILE A 312 -10.52 21.30 -3.47
C ILE A 312 -10.29 21.45 -4.99
N PRO A 313 -9.72 22.57 -5.47
CA PRO A 313 -9.58 22.84 -6.91
C PRO A 313 -8.74 21.79 -7.65
N SER A 314 -7.66 21.30 -7.06
CA SER A 314 -6.76 20.33 -7.68
C SER A 314 -5.96 19.55 -6.67
N SER A 315 -5.50 18.34 -7.06
CA SER A 315 -4.53 17.55 -6.32
C SER A 315 -3.70 16.69 -7.26
N ASN A 316 -2.37 16.65 -7.07
CA ASN A 316 -1.49 15.76 -7.83
C ASN A 316 -1.58 14.30 -7.37
N GLY A 317 -2.04 14.07 -6.13
CA GLY A 317 -2.31 12.76 -5.53
C GLY A 317 -3.19 12.95 -4.30
N HIS A 318 -4.27 12.19 -4.21
CA HIS A 318 -5.26 12.29 -3.14
C HIS A 318 -5.79 10.90 -2.77
N LEU A 319 -6.03 10.69 -1.50
CA LEU A 319 -6.66 9.48 -0.96
C LEU A 319 -7.99 9.85 -0.32
N ALA A 320 -9.01 9.05 -0.63
CA ALA A 320 -10.35 9.17 -0.06
C ALA A 320 -10.97 7.78 0.12
N VAL A 321 -12.13 7.67 0.72
CA VAL A 321 -12.77 6.37 0.97
C VAL A 321 -14.00 6.21 0.08
N LEU A 322 -13.96 5.25 -0.85
CA LEU A 322 -15.15 4.80 -1.57
C LEU A 322 -16.06 4.06 -0.59
N VAL A 323 -17.26 4.57 -0.39
CA VAL A 323 -18.24 4.06 0.58
C VAL A 323 -19.54 3.60 -0.07
N GLY A 324 -19.69 3.78 -1.38
CA GLY A 324 -20.95 3.39 -2.02
C GLY A 324 -21.03 3.71 -3.49
N PHE A 325 -22.18 3.35 -4.05
CA PHE A 325 -22.64 3.75 -5.38
C PHE A 325 -24.10 4.16 -5.31
N ASP A 326 -24.45 5.27 -5.95
CA ASP A 326 -25.85 5.70 -6.07
C ASP A 326 -26.64 4.81 -7.05
N SER A 327 -27.91 5.14 -7.29
CA SER A 327 -28.77 4.38 -8.20
C SER A 327 -28.38 4.49 -9.68
N ALA A 328 -27.56 5.46 -10.05
CA ALA A 328 -27.00 5.64 -11.39
C ALA A 328 -25.59 5.04 -11.53
N GLY A 329 -25.04 4.48 -10.43
CA GLY A 329 -23.69 3.89 -10.40
C GLY A 329 -22.57 4.92 -10.19
N ASN A 330 -22.90 6.14 -9.81
CA ASN A 330 -21.91 7.14 -9.45
C ASN A 330 -21.25 6.78 -8.11
N PRO A 331 -19.94 6.92 -7.95
CA PRO A 331 -19.26 6.61 -6.69
C PRO A 331 -19.60 7.62 -5.59
N ILE A 332 -19.93 7.09 -4.41
CA ILE A 332 -20.09 7.86 -3.18
C ILE A 332 -18.76 7.78 -2.43
N ILE A 333 -18.13 8.93 -2.22
CA ILE A 333 -16.77 9.05 -1.67
C ILE A 333 -16.80 9.88 -0.40
N ASN A 334 -16.25 9.35 0.69
CA ASN A 334 -15.86 10.17 1.82
C ASN A 334 -14.52 10.83 1.51
N ASP A 335 -14.57 12.09 1.08
CA ASP A 335 -13.42 12.88 0.66
C ASP A 335 -12.91 13.76 1.83
N PRO A 336 -11.77 13.40 2.44
CA PRO A 336 -11.27 14.11 3.62
C PRO A 336 -10.81 15.54 3.34
N ALA A 337 -10.63 15.94 2.07
CA ALA A 337 -10.24 17.31 1.72
C ALA A 337 -11.38 18.33 1.82
N ALA A 338 -12.61 17.90 2.16
CA ALA A 338 -13.71 18.80 2.44
C ALA A 338 -13.36 19.74 3.62
N PRO A 339 -13.84 20.99 3.60
CA PRO A 339 -13.48 21.98 4.64
C PRO A 339 -14.02 21.64 6.04
N SER A 340 -15.07 20.81 6.11
CA SER A 340 -15.69 20.35 7.36
C SER A 340 -16.21 18.93 7.19
N ASP A 341 -16.54 18.26 8.30
CA ASP A 341 -17.05 16.89 8.28
C ASP A 341 -18.34 16.78 7.44
N ASP A 342 -19.29 17.70 7.56
CA ASP A 342 -20.57 17.69 6.83
C ASP A 342 -20.42 17.71 5.29
N GLY A 343 -19.25 18.07 4.78
CA GLY A 343 -18.96 18.10 3.36
C GLY A 343 -18.15 16.93 2.84
N VAL A 344 -17.79 15.97 3.71
CA VAL A 344 -16.90 14.86 3.39
C VAL A 344 -17.56 13.85 2.46
N CYS A 345 -18.81 13.46 2.73
CA CYS A 345 -19.54 12.53 1.87
C CYS A 345 -20.01 13.23 0.57
N ARG A 346 -19.48 12.75 -0.57
CA ARG A 346 -19.72 13.33 -1.90
C ARG A 346 -20.06 12.25 -2.91
N THR A 347 -20.91 12.60 -3.86
CA THR A 347 -21.14 11.77 -5.05
C THR A 347 -20.47 12.45 -6.24
N TYR A 348 -19.57 11.74 -6.91
CA TYR A 348 -18.89 12.22 -8.11
C TYR A 348 -19.49 11.61 -9.36
N ASP A 349 -19.43 12.32 -10.50
CA ASP A 349 -19.74 11.71 -11.80
C ASP A 349 -18.81 10.52 -12.06
N ARG A 350 -19.40 9.34 -12.36
CA ARG A 350 -18.65 8.09 -12.54
C ARG A 350 -17.57 8.22 -13.60
N ARG A 351 -17.91 8.83 -14.74
CA ARG A 351 -17.01 8.90 -15.88
C ARG A 351 -15.83 9.83 -15.63
N GLU A 352 -16.09 11.00 -15.03
CA GLU A 352 -15.03 11.94 -14.67
C GLU A 352 -14.10 11.30 -13.65
N TRP A 353 -14.66 10.77 -12.57
CA TRP A 353 -13.87 10.20 -11.47
C TRP A 353 -13.07 8.96 -11.88
N GLU A 354 -13.70 8.00 -12.59
CA GLU A 354 -13.03 6.77 -13.04
C GLU A 354 -11.90 7.07 -14.04
N THR A 355 -12.10 8.07 -14.93
CA THR A 355 -11.03 8.53 -15.84
C THR A 355 -9.81 9.01 -15.06
N LEU A 356 -10.00 9.82 -14.03
CA LEU A 356 -8.93 10.35 -13.18
C LEU A 356 -8.29 9.26 -12.30
N PHE A 357 -9.09 8.40 -11.73
CA PHE A 357 -8.67 7.26 -10.93
C PHE A 357 -7.72 6.33 -11.70
N LEU A 358 -8.06 5.98 -12.94
CA LEU A 358 -7.26 5.09 -13.77
C LEU A 358 -6.05 5.80 -14.39
N SER A 359 -6.21 7.00 -14.92
CA SER A 359 -5.12 7.69 -15.63
C SER A 359 -4.07 8.31 -14.69
N ARG A 360 -4.45 8.74 -13.48
CA ARG A 360 -3.55 9.41 -12.53
C ARG A 360 -2.88 8.44 -11.57
N ALA A 361 -3.63 7.48 -11.04
CA ALA A 361 -3.17 6.56 -10.01
C ALA A 361 -3.15 5.08 -10.44
N GLY A 362 -3.45 4.78 -11.73
CA GLY A 362 -3.44 3.40 -12.23
C GLY A 362 -4.43 2.48 -11.51
N GLY A 363 -5.56 3.01 -11.04
CA GLY A 363 -6.54 2.23 -10.30
C GLY A 363 -6.05 1.73 -8.94
N THR A 364 -5.13 2.45 -8.30
CA THR A 364 -4.53 2.04 -7.01
C THR A 364 -5.49 2.26 -5.86
N VAL A 365 -5.63 1.24 -5.01
CA VAL A 365 -6.48 1.22 -3.82
C VAL A 365 -5.80 0.53 -2.65
N TYR A 366 -6.23 0.87 -1.43
CA TYR A 366 -5.97 0.04 -0.24
C TYR A 366 -7.22 -0.80 0.03
N ILE A 367 -7.05 -2.09 0.05
CA ILE A 367 -8.05 -3.02 0.56
C ILE A 367 -7.71 -3.30 2.02
N ILE A 368 -8.66 -3.04 2.92
CA ILE A 368 -8.48 -3.22 4.37
C ILE A 368 -9.74 -3.88 4.92
N HIS A 369 -9.60 -5.10 5.43
CA HIS A 369 -10.74 -5.83 5.98
C HIS A 369 -10.33 -6.73 7.15
N LYS A 370 -11.29 -7.19 7.94
CA LYS A 370 -11.04 -8.20 8.97
C LYS A 370 -10.58 -9.51 8.31
N PRO A 371 -9.69 -10.28 8.95
CA PRO A 371 -9.29 -11.58 8.43
C PRO A 371 -10.48 -12.46 8.06
N GLY A 372 -10.44 -13.07 6.88
CA GLY A 372 -11.52 -13.92 6.36
C GLY A 372 -12.71 -13.16 5.74
N TRP A 373 -12.70 -11.84 5.69
CA TRP A 373 -13.74 -11.02 5.04
C TRP A 373 -13.37 -10.82 3.56
N LEU A 374 -14.13 -11.40 2.66
CA LEU A 374 -13.91 -11.30 1.21
C LEU A 374 -15.26 -11.09 0.50
N PRO A 375 -15.28 -10.43 -0.68
CA PRO A 375 -16.46 -10.41 -1.55
C PRO A 375 -16.90 -11.84 -1.88
N ALA A 376 -18.20 -12.06 -1.94
CA ALA A 376 -18.72 -13.30 -2.52
C ALA A 376 -18.31 -13.35 -4.01
N ALA A 377 -17.79 -14.50 -4.44
CA ALA A 377 -17.36 -14.75 -5.81
C ALA A 377 -18.53 -14.67 -6.80
#